data_5cd76038ac20e47b98100a0716d3f1fb
#
_entry.id   5cd76038ac20e47b98100a0716d3f1fb
#
_cell.length_a   1.000
_cell.length_b   1.000
_cell.length_c   1.000
_cell.angle_alpha   90.00
_cell.angle_beta   90.00
_cell.angle_gamma   90.00
#
_symmetry.space_group_name_H-M   'P 1'
#
loop_
_entity.id
_entity.type
_entity.pdbx_description
1 polymer ?
#
loop_
_entity_poly.entity_id
_entity_poly.type
_entity_poly.pdbx_seq_one_letter_code
_entity_poly.pdbx_strand_id
1 'polypeptide(L)'
;MTTKPTRIRRGFITEVQVRWVQNGSLRNVEKSSDALAINVLAINVLAINRSIMSLRCREKRPLMMRLMRRVIAAFDQKLRDIRYQAVPRRAALLGLISSIALLTGGCATISPRNVLPQANAGQIDLEGFHNIRFWGDASAPAIEAIVMADAPRAQAQSSPVSNLLAISGGADDGAFGAGLLVGWSDAGTRPMFDLVTGVSSGALIAPFAFLGRERDGQLREIFTKYERKDIYIYNVHGLIDGSALADDTPLAHLIEKYVDAAFLQEIARERAKGRILLIGTTNLDTQRPVLWDMGRIAMSNNRDAISLFRKILLASATLPGVFPPVRIQVRVGGKDYDELHVDGGITRQVFIAPSIFSFVAGNQKPARTVTKRRLYVIRNGKIDPEWQSVSENVLSITTRSISTLIKNQGIGDLYRIYSITKRDGIDFNLASIPSDFSEVRSEPFDPRYMNALFDRGYDLASHTYSWVKSPPGLELTPQARN
;
A
#
# COMPACT_ATOMS: atom_id res chain seq x y z
N MET A 1 47.48 -28.99 13.17
CA MET A 1 47.91 -27.58 13.13
C MET A 1 46.78 -26.76 13.69
N THR A 2 47.02 -26.26 14.89
CA THR A 2 46.11 -25.51 15.75
C THR A 2 46.13 -24.03 15.42
N THR A 3 45.02 -23.39 15.18
CA THR A 3 44.94 -21.91 15.17
C THR A 3 43.90 -21.43 16.20
N LYS A 4 44.41 -20.54 17.08
CA LYS A 4 43.75 -19.91 18.22
C LYS A 4 42.68 -18.90 17.80
N PRO A 5 41.65 -18.63 18.64
CA PRO A 5 40.67 -17.58 18.38
C PRO A 5 41.19 -16.19 18.75
N THR A 6 40.93 -15.23 17.88
CA THR A 6 41.32 -13.82 18.04
C THR A 6 40.31 -13.09 18.93
N ARG A 7 40.80 -12.50 19.98
CA ARG A 7 40.10 -11.68 20.99
C ARG A 7 39.71 -10.33 20.36
N ILE A 8 38.41 -10.04 20.22
CA ILE A 8 37.93 -8.71 19.81
C ILE A 8 37.92 -7.79 21.01
N ARG A 9 38.70 -6.70 20.91
CA ARG A 9 38.84 -5.65 21.92
C ARG A 9 37.55 -4.85 22.08
N ARG A 10 37.07 -4.71 23.31
CA ARG A 10 36.15 -3.67 23.76
C ARG A 10 36.91 -2.33 23.72
N GLY A 11 36.50 -1.38 22.94
CA GLY A 11 37.11 -0.04 22.96
C GLY A 11 36.69 0.83 21.78
N PHE A 12 35.40 1.23 21.68
CA PHE A 12 34.98 2.26 20.71
C PHE A 12 33.73 3.08 21.12
N ILE A 13 33.44 3.21 22.42
CA ILE A 13 32.23 3.98 22.85
C ILE A 13 32.58 5.19 23.77
N THR A 14 33.84 5.49 24.04
CA THR A 14 34.20 6.53 25.00
C THR A 14 34.76 7.83 24.41
N GLU A 15 34.99 7.94 23.11
CA GLU A 15 35.63 9.14 22.53
C GLU A 15 34.69 10.14 21.82
N VAL A 16 33.43 9.81 21.58
CA VAL A 16 32.50 10.72 20.89
C VAL A 16 31.79 11.69 21.84
N GLN A 17 31.81 11.45 23.15
CA GLN A 17 31.08 12.29 24.12
C GLN A 17 31.89 13.48 24.68
N VAL A 18 33.19 13.60 24.42
CA VAL A 18 34.05 14.64 25.07
C VAL A 18 34.27 15.88 24.18
N ARG A 19 33.93 15.86 22.90
CA ARG A 19 34.18 16.99 21.97
C ARG A 19 33.09 18.04 21.87
N TRP A 20 31.96 17.91 22.57
CA TRP A 20 30.82 18.86 22.50
C TRP A 20 30.77 19.89 23.64
N VAL A 21 31.71 19.86 24.60
CA VAL A 21 31.66 20.71 25.79
C VAL A 21 32.64 21.91 25.74
N GLN A 22 33.46 22.05 24.71
CA GLN A 22 34.50 23.08 24.71
C GLN A 22 34.27 24.38 23.92
N ASN A 23 33.10 24.56 23.24
CA ASN A 23 32.88 25.79 22.45
C ASN A 23 31.51 26.46 22.69
N GLY A 24 31.07 26.64 23.91
CA GLY A 24 29.85 27.40 24.22
C GLY A 24 30.03 28.26 25.47
N SER A 25 29.99 29.59 25.29
CA SER A 25 30.21 30.60 26.32
C SER A 25 29.24 30.46 27.53
N LEU A 26 29.82 30.50 28.72
CA LEU A 26 29.19 30.52 30.04
C LEU A 26 28.30 31.76 30.25
N ARG A 27 27.09 31.79 29.81
CA ARG A 27 26.03 32.71 30.28
C ARG A 27 24.62 32.19 29.96
N ASN A 28 24.23 31.00 30.38
CA ASN A 28 22.83 30.54 30.52
C ASN A 28 22.74 29.10 31.05
N VAL A 29 23.59 28.76 32.05
CA VAL A 29 23.77 27.36 32.49
C VAL A 29 22.70 26.92 33.50
N GLU A 30 21.98 27.83 34.16
CA GLU A 30 21.02 27.42 35.20
C GLU A 30 19.66 26.91 34.68
N LYS A 31 19.29 27.21 33.42
CA LYS A 31 18.05 26.66 32.83
C LYS A 31 18.24 25.41 31.98
N SER A 32 19.49 25.02 31.71
CA SER A 32 19.78 23.86 30.83
C SER A 32 19.96 22.55 31.60
N SER A 33 20.27 22.60 32.90
CA SER A 33 20.47 21.39 33.72
C SER A 33 19.19 20.61 33.93
N ASP A 34 18.04 21.28 33.99
CA ASP A 34 16.74 20.64 34.22
C ASP A 34 16.25 19.94 32.94
N ALA A 35 16.47 20.55 31.77
CA ALA A 35 16.16 19.94 30.50
C ALA A 35 17.05 18.72 30.19
N LEU A 36 18.33 18.77 30.61
CA LEU A 36 19.25 17.65 30.45
C LEU A 36 18.89 16.48 31.39
N ALA A 37 18.50 16.77 32.62
CA ALA A 37 18.06 15.76 33.58
C ALA A 37 16.74 15.07 33.16
N ILE A 38 15.79 15.81 32.58
CA ILE A 38 14.55 15.29 32.07
C ILE A 38 14.81 14.42 30.81
N ASN A 39 15.69 14.84 29.90
CA ASN A 39 16.05 14.07 28.72
C ASN A 39 16.81 12.77 29.06
N VAL A 40 17.73 12.79 30.00
CA VAL A 40 18.42 11.57 30.48
C VAL A 40 17.46 10.63 31.17
N LEU A 41 16.45 11.14 31.89
CA LEU A 41 15.42 10.34 32.52
C LEU A 41 14.50 9.70 31.44
N ALA A 42 14.11 10.44 30.42
CA ALA A 42 13.31 9.96 29.30
C ALA A 42 14.04 8.86 28.50
N ILE A 43 15.34 9.02 28.24
CA ILE A 43 16.16 8.02 27.52
C ILE A 43 16.31 6.74 28.35
N ASN A 44 16.48 6.84 29.66
CA ASN A 44 16.56 5.66 30.53
C ASN A 44 15.21 4.93 30.66
N VAL A 45 14.08 5.65 30.68
CA VAL A 45 12.73 5.07 30.65
C VAL A 45 12.48 4.35 29.33
N LEU A 46 12.90 4.91 28.19
CA LEU A 46 12.81 4.27 26.87
C LEU A 46 13.66 3.01 26.76
N ALA A 47 14.88 3.00 27.35
CA ALA A 47 15.74 1.82 27.39
C ALA A 47 15.17 0.68 28.24
N ILE A 48 14.53 1.02 29.37
CA ILE A 48 13.85 0.06 30.25
C ILE A 48 12.61 -0.50 29.55
N ASN A 49 11.87 0.31 28.81
CA ASN A 49 10.69 -0.11 28.05
C ASN A 49 11.04 -1.12 26.93
N ARG A 50 12.16 -0.92 26.22
CA ARG A 50 12.66 -1.89 25.23
C ARG A 50 13.00 -3.25 25.86
N SER A 51 13.57 -3.27 27.08
CA SER A 51 13.89 -4.52 27.79
C SER A 51 12.63 -5.24 28.32
N ILE A 52 11.55 -4.51 28.61
CA ILE A 52 10.29 -5.07 29.09
C ILE A 52 9.46 -5.63 27.93
N MET A 53 9.46 -5.02 26.75
CA MET A 53 8.74 -5.49 25.56
C MET A 53 9.29 -6.82 25.01
N SER A 54 10.56 -7.18 25.28
CA SER A 54 11.13 -8.44 24.83
C SER A 54 10.70 -9.69 25.66
N LEU A 55 9.90 -9.49 26.70
CA LEU A 55 9.52 -10.56 27.65
C LEU A 55 8.06 -11.00 27.42
N ARG A 56 7.85 -12.20 26.87
CA ARG A 56 6.52 -12.85 26.69
C ARG A 56 5.69 -12.79 27.98
N CYS A 57 4.48 -12.25 27.88
CA CYS A 57 3.69 -11.66 28.96
C CYS A 57 3.10 -12.61 30.04
N ARG A 58 3.26 -13.93 30.01
CA ARG A 58 2.57 -14.84 30.95
C ARG A 58 3.42 -15.50 32.04
N GLU A 59 4.71 -15.70 31.84
CA GLU A 59 5.51 -16.48 32.80
C GLU A 59 6.38 -15.66 33.77
N LYS A 60 6.45 -14.33 33.64
CA LYS A 60 7.45 -13.52 34.37
C LYS A 60 6.87 -12.40 35.24
N ARG A 61 5.60 -12.47 35.65
CA ARG A 61 5.00 -11.53 36.63
C ARG A 61 5.85 -11.27 37.88
N PRO A 62 6.46 -12.30 38.52
CA PRO A 62 7.26 -12.06 39.72
C PRO A 62 8.57 -11.33 39.44
N LEU A 63 9.17 -11.48 38.24
CA LEU A 63 10.39 -10.79 37.86
C LEU A 63 10.12 -9.30 37.58
N MET A 64 9.01 -9.00 36.91
CA MET A 64 8.56 -7.65 36.63
C MET A 64 8.27 -6.85 37.90
N MET A 65 7.64 -7.48 38.88
CA MET A 65 7.39 -6.87 40.20
C MET A 65 8.69 -6.56 40.98
N ARG A 66 9.71 -7.42 40.87
CA ARG A 66 11.02 -7.18 41.50
C ARG A 66 11.77 -6.05 40.79
N LEU A 67 11.68 -5.97 39.45
CA LEU A 67 12.29 -4.89 38.67
C LEU A 67 11.62 -3.54 38.98
N MET A 68 10.30 -3.48 39.02
CA MET A 68 9.55 -2.29 39.44
C MET A 68 9.93 -1.81 40.83
N ARG A 69 10.05 -2.71 41.83
CA ARG A 69 10.48 -2.35 43.20
C ARG A 69 11.90 -1.76 43.21
N ARG A 70 12.83 -2.28 42.39
CA ARG A 70 14.22 -1.74 42.29
C ARG A 70 14.22 -0.36 41.63
N VAL A 71 13.42 -0.14 40.60
CA VAL A 71 13.32 1.16 39.92
C VAL A 71 12.70 2.21 40.86
N ILE A 72 11.65 1.85 41.60
CA ILE A 72 11.01 2.75 42.60
C ILE A 72 12.00 3.07 43.72
N ALA A 73 12.73 2.10 44.24
CA ALA A 73 13.72 2.32 45.29
C ALA A 73 14.90 3.20 44.83
N ALA A 74 15.40 2.99 43.61
CA ALA A 74 16.46 3.81 43.01
C ALA A 74 16.00 5.26 42.76
N PHE A 75 14.73 5.44 42.37
CA PHE A 75 14.11 6.73 42.15
C PHE A 75 13.91 7.50 43.48
N ASP A 76 13.45 6.81 44.53
CA ASP A 76 13.24 7.38 45.87
C ASP A 76 14.57 7.78 46.53
N GLN A 77 15.67 7.03 46.26
CA GLN A 77 17.01 7.38 46.70
C GLN A 77 17.52 8.62 45.97
N LYS A 78 17.32 8.74 44.67
CA LYS A 78 17.74 9.88 43.86
C LYS A 78 16.94 11.14 44.15
N LEU A 79 15.63 11.02 44.52
CA LEU A 79 14.81 12.14 45.00
C LEU A 79 15.25 12.67 46.36
N ARG A 80 15.85 11.83 47.20
CA ARG A 80 16.45 12.27 48.51
C ARG A 80 17.73 13.07 48.32
N ASP A 81 18.45 12.79 47.23
CA ASP A 81 19.74 13.48 46.93
C ASP A 81 19.53 14.83 46.24
N ILE A 82 18.35 15.09 45.67
CA ILE A 82 18.01 16.37 45.05
C ILE A 82 17.34 17.28 46.10
N ARG A 83 18.09 18.21 46.67
CA ARG A 83 17.54 19.31 47.50
C ARG A 83 16.82 20.32 46.63
N TYR A 84 15.56 20.00 46.22
CA TYR A 84 14.69 20.94 45.50
C TYR A 84 13.56 21.44 46.43
N GLN A 85 13.52 22.75 46.66
CA GLN A 85 12.52 23.42 47.51
C GLN A 85 11.21 23.76 46.84
N ALA A 86 10.86 23.21 45.65
CA ALA A 86 9.73 23.75 44.87
C ALA A 86 8.64 22.77 44.46
N VAL A 87 8.75 21.45 44.64
CA VAL A 87 7.67 20.52 44.22
C VAL A 87 7.19 19.67 45.41
N PRO A 88 5.92 19.76 45.81
CA PRO A 88 5.42 18.96 46.94
C PRO A 88 5.52 17.46 46.55
N ARG A 89 6.16 16.66 47.43
CA ARG A 89 6.36 15.19 47.24
C ARG A 89 5.12 14.46 46.75
N ARG A 90 3.91 14.93 47.11
CA ARG A 90 2.63 14.38 46.65
C ARG A 90 2.42 14.59 45.13
N ALA A 91 2.83 15.70 44.56
CA ALA A 91 2.69 15.98 43.12
C ALA A 91 3.64 15.14 42.30
N ALA A 92 4.89 14.93 42.76
CA ALA A 92 5.87 14.04 42.10
C ALA A 92 5.42 12.57 42.16
N LEU A 93 4.83 12.12 43.29
CA LEU A 93 4.29 10.77 43.44
C LEU A 93 3.04 10.58 42.56
N LEU A 94 2.13 11.55 42.48
CA LEU A 94 0.97 11.51 41.60
C LEU A 94 1.36 11.52 40.12
N GLY A 95 2.37 12.28 39.73
CA GLY A 95 2.93 12.25 38.38
C GLY A 95 3.53 10.89 38.02
N LEU A 96 4.23 10.25 38.96
CA LEU A 96 4.78 8.91 38.76
C LEU A 96 3.68 7.84 38.68
N ILE A 97 2.67 7.91 39.56
CA ILE A 97 1.52 6.99 39.54
C ILE A 97 0.71 7.17 38.26
N SER A 98 0.47 8.39 37.79
CA SER A 98 -0.20 8.68 36.53
C SER A 98 0.61 8.17 35.32
N SER A 99 1.94 8.33 35.34
CA SER A 99 2.81 7.80 34.29
C SER A 99 2.83 6.27 34.25
N ILE A 100 2.80 5.62 35.42
CA ILE A 100 2.71 4.16 35.54
C ILE A 100 1.30 3.67 35.13
N ALA A 101 0.23 4.37 35.47
CA ALA A 101 -1.13 4.05 35.06
C ALA A 101 -1.33 4.20 33.54
N LEU A 102 -0.72 5.24 32.93
CA LEU A 102 -0.69 5.40 31.46
C LEU A 102 0.12 4.30 30.77
N LEU A 103 1.20 3.82 31.38
CA LEU A 103 2.01 2.72 30.85
C LEU A 103 1.33 1.34 31.01
N THR A 104 0.47 1.16 32.00
CA THR A 104 -0.27 -0.10 32.20
C THR A 104 -1.62 -0.13 31.48
N GLY A 105 -2.21 1.03 31.18
CA GLY A 105 -3.46 1.16 30.39
C GLY A 105 -3.27 0.95 28.89
N GLY A 106 -2.03 0.99 28.42
CA GLY A 106 -1.67 0.92 27.00
C GLY A 106 -1.44 -0.50 26.43
N CYS A 107 -1.83 -1.56 27.12
CA CYS A 107 -2.04 -2.84 26.46
C CYS A 107 -3.37 -2.78 25.69
N ALA A 108 -3.44 -1.97 24.63
CA ALA A 108 -4.31 -2.26 23.52
C ALA A 108 -3.93 -3.69 23.11
N THR A 109 -4.76 -4.65 23.45
CA THR A 109 -4.62 -6.05 23.07
C THR A 109 -4.78 -6.10 21.55
N ILE A 110 -3.68 -5.89 20.82
CA ILE A 110 -3.61 -6.35 19.44
C ILE A 110 -3.91 -7.84 19.58
N SER A 111 -5.11 -8.23 19.17
CA SER A 111 -5.54 -9.62 19.21
C SER A 111 -4.45 -10.45 18.55
N PRO A 112 -3.87 -11.44 19.23
CA PRO A 112 -2.74 -12.18 18.68
C PRO A 112 -3.19 -12.77 17.34
N ARG A 113 -2.42 -12.47 16.30
CA ARG A 113 -2.69 -12.95 14.96
C ARG A 113 -2.53 -14.48 14.92
N ASN A 114 -3.51 -15.18 14.37
CA ASN A 114 -3.41 -16.59 14.08
C ASN A 114 -2.80 -16.77 12.68
N VAL A 115 -1.48 -16.99 12.61
CA VAL A 115 -0.73 -17.08 11.35
C VAL A 115 -1.03 -18.39 10.64
N LEU A 116 -1.31 -18.32 9.32
CA LEU A 116 -1.47 -19.51 8.48
C LEU A 116 -0.15 -20.30 8.44
N PRO A 117 -0.15 -21.62 8.77
CA PRO A 117 1.05 -22.43 8.72
C PRO A 117 1.63 -22.50 7.31
N GLN A 118 2.96 -22.52 7.19
CA GLN A 118 3.67 -22.56 5.90
C GLN A 118 3.21 -23.71 5.00
N ALA A 119 2.92 -24.88 5.57
CA ALA A 119 2.42 -26.04 4.83
C ALA A 119 1.08 -25.79 4.12
N ASN A 120 0.31 -24.80 4.59
CA ASN A 120 -1.00 -24.43 4.04
C ASN A 120 -0.94 -23.12 3.21
N ALA A 121 0.20 -22.48 3.16
CA ALA A 121 0.35 -21.17 2.48
C ALA A 121 0.10 -21.21 0.95
N GLY A 122 0.06 -22.41 0.36
CA GLY A 122 -0.32 -22.61 -1.04
C GLY A 122 -1.82 -22.68 -1.29
N GLN A 123 -2.63 -22.80 -0.25
CA GLN A 123 -4.08 -22.87 -0.39
C GLN A 123 -4.65 -21.49 -0.72
N ILE A 124 -5.48 -21.45 -1.76
CA ILE A 124 -5.92 -20.19 -2.36
C ILE A 124 -7.37 -19.87 -1.99
N ASP A 125 -8.18 -20.88 -1.65
CA ASP A 125 -9.61 -20.70 -1.40
C ASP A 125 -9.89 -20.07 -0.03
N LEU A 126 -10.83 -19.12 -0.01
CA LEU A 126 -11.46 -18.60 1.19
C LEU A 126 -12.79 -19.32 1.41
N GLU A 127 -13.12 -19.64 2.68
CA GLU A 127 -14.38 -20.29 2.97
C GLU A 127 -15.59 -19.45 2.46
N GLY A 128 -16.50 -20.12 1.76
CA GLY A 128 -17.67 -19.48 1.15
C GLY A 128 -17.36 -18.68 -0.11
N PHE A 129 -16.12 -18.72 -0.60
CA PHE A 129 -15.71 -18.11 -1.86
C PHE A 129 -14.88 -19.11 -2.67
N HIS A 130 -15.21 -19.29 -3.94
CA HIS A 130 -14.46 -20.18 -4.82
C HIS A 130 -13.80 -19.40 -5.96
N ASN A 131 -12.55 -19.72 -6.24
CA ASN A 131 -11.81 -19.18 -7.38
C ASN A 131 -11.79 -17.64 -7.47
N ILE A 132 -11.88 -16.94 -6.32
CA ILE A 132 -11.91 -15.47 -6.28
C ILE A 132 -10.52 -14.85 -6.31
N ARG A 133 -9.46 -15.64 -6.09
CA ARG A 133 -8.08 -15.14 -6.06
C ARG A 133 -7.10 -16.18 -6.60
N PHE A 134 -5.95 -15.70 -7.03
CA PHE A 134 -4.83 -16.52 -7.47
C PHE A 134 -3.49 -15.80 -7.24
N TRP A 135 -2.43 -16.58 -7.23
CA TRP A 135 -1.08 -16.01 -7.14
C TRP A 135 -0.71 -15.32 -8.45
N GLY A 136 -0.34 -14.04 -8.39
CA GLY A 136 0.05 -13.27 -9.59
C GLY A 136 1.38 -13.70 -10.21
N ASP A 137 2.13 -14.57 -9.55
CA ASP A 137 3.37 -15.20 -10.01
C ASP A 137 3.18 -16.69 -10.40
N ALA A 138 1.94 -17.19 -10.37
CA ALA A 138 1.65 -18.54 -10.81
C ALA A 138 1.88 -18.72 -12.33
N SER A 139 2.05 -19.95 -12.76
CA SER A 139 2.18 -20.26 -14.19
C SER A 139 0.93 -19.87 -14.99
N ALA A 140 1.10 -19.51 -16.25
CA ALA A 140 -0.02 -19.13 -17.10
C ALA A 140 -1.13 -20.20 -17.16
N PRO A 141 -0.85 -21.52 -17.29
CA PRO A 141 -1.88 -22.55 -17.26
C PRO A 141 -2.63 -22.62 -15.92
N ALA A 142 -1.95 -22.40 -14.79
CA ALA A 142 -2.60 -22.42 -13.47
C ALA A 142 -3.56 -21.24 -13.30
N ILE A 143 -3.19 -20.04 -13.74
CA ILE A 143 -4.06 -18.88 -13.73
C ILE A 143 -5.27 -19.10 -14.67
N GLU A 144 -5.01 -19.62 -15.88
CA GLU A 144 -6.05 -19.93 -16.85
C GLU A 144 -7.07 -20.92 -16.28
N ALA A 145 -6.62 -21.99 -15.64
CA ALA A 145 -7.49 -22.98 -15.01
C ALA A 145 -8.43 -22.36 -13.97
N ILE A 146 -7.93 -21.45 -13.13
CA ILE A 146 -8.74 -20.76 -12.10
C ILE A 146 -9.74 -19.80 -12.76
N VAL A 147 -9.28 -18.99 -13.71
CA VAL A 147 -10.12 -17.99 -14.38
C VAL A 147 -11.23 -18.68 -15.20
N MET A 148 -10.93 -19.86 -15.74
CA MET A 148 -11.86 -20.65 -16.57
C MET A 148 -12.83 -21.52 -15.77
N ALA A 149 -12.48 -21.89 -14.52
CA ALA A 149 -13.22 -22.90 -13.75
C ALA A 149 -14.73 -22.65 -13.66
N ASP A 150 -15.20 -21.37 -13.67
CA ASP A 150 -16.60 -21.00 -13.58
C ASP A 150 -16.91 -19.82 -14.50
N ALA A 151 -16.19 -19.70 -15.61
CA ALA A 151 -16.45 -18.61 -16.54
C ALA A 151 -17.89 -18.69 -17.04
N PRO A 152 -18.75 -17.67 -16.80
CA PRO A 152 -20.03 -17.61 -17.46
C PRO A 152 -19.77 -17.79 -18.96
N ARG A 153 -20.56 -18.63 -19.63
CA ARG A 153 -20.47 -18.71 -21.08
C ARG A 153 -20.69 -17.31 -21.60
N ALA A 154 -19.58 -16.65 -21.97
CA ALA A 154 -19.62 -15.29 -22.46
C ALA A 154 -20.67 -15.22 -23.54
N GLN A 155 -21.79 -14.53 -23.29
CA GLN A 155 -22.72 -14.18 -24.35
C GLN A 155 -21.86 -13.45 -25.38
N ALA A 156 -21.86 -13.96 -26.60
CA ALA A 156 -21.01 -13.47 -27.66
C ALA A 156 -21.20 -11.95 -27.84
N GLN A 157 -20.36 -11.17 -27.19
CA GLN A 157 -20.24 -9.76 -27.49
C GLN A 157 -19.73 -9.67 -28.93
N SER A 158 -20.41 -8.95 -29.76
CA SER A 158 -20.19 -8.87 -31.21
C SER A 158 -18.98 -8.02 -31.62
N SER A 159 -18.19 -7.51 -30.68
CA SER A 159 -17.04 -6.68 -31.02
C SER A 159 -15.83 -7.52 -31.45
N PRO A 160 -15.23 -7.27 -32.63
CA PRO A 160 -14.01 -7.93 -33.07
C PRO A 160 -12.76 -7.44 -32.31
N VAL A 161 -12.89 -6.42 -31.44
CA VAL A 161 -11.79 -5.81 -30.69
C VAL A 161 -11.98 -6.08 -29.21
N SER A 162 -10.93 -6.59 -28.55
CA SER A 162 -10.84 -6.69 -27.09
C SER A 162 -9.98 -5.58 -26.53
N ASN A 163 -10.53 -4.84 -25.57
CA ASN A 163 -9.86 -3.73 -24.91
C ASN A 163 -9.54 -4.08 -23.45
N LEU A 164 -8.31 -3.86 -23.06
CA LEU A 164 -7.75 -4.19 -21.76
C LEU A 164 -7.20 -2.91 -21.14
N LEU A 165 -7.39 -2.73 -19.84
CA LEU A 165 -6.91 -1.57 -19.10
C LEU A 165 -6.09 -2.01 -17.88
N ALA A 166 -4.89 -1.49 -17.73
CA ALA A 166 -4.06 -1.69 -16.55
C ALA A 166 -3.72 -0.33 -15.91
N ILE A 167 -4.06 -0.16 -14.63
CA ILE A 167 -3.91 1.11 -13.91
C ILE A 167 -2.90 0.91 -12.78
N SER A 168 -1.82 1.68 -12.81
CA SER A 168 -0.78 1.59 -11.78
C SER A 168 -1.18 2.25 -10.48
N GLY A 169 -0.48 1.91 -9.40
CA GLY A 169 -0.42 2.72 -8.20
C GLY A 169 0.19 4.10 -8.45
N GLY A 170 0.10 4.98 -7.44
CA GLY A 170 0.62 6.34 -7.50
C GLY A 170 0.15 7.25 -6.36
N ALA A 171 -0.57 6.74 -5.36
CA ALA A 171 -1.18 7.53 -4.28
C ALA A 171 -2.01 8.70 -4.86
N ASP A 172 -1.71 9.95 -4.47
CA ASP A 172 -2.35 11.18 -4.98
C ASP A 172 -2.13 11.42 -6.49
N ASP A 173 -1.07 10.86 -7.08
CA ASP A 173 -0.85 10.88 -8.53
C ASP A 173 -1.95 10.11 -9.30
N GLY A 174 -2.79 9.31 -8.63
CA GLY A 174 -4.00 8.71 -9.19
C GLY A 174 -4.97 9.71 -9.81
N ALA A 175 -4.91 10.97 -9.40
CA ALA A 175 -5.67 12.07 -9.99
C ALA A 175 -5.45 12.20 -11.51
N PHE A 176 -4.22 11.92 -11.99
CA PHE A 176 -3.93 11.89 -13.43
C PHE A 176 -4.77 10.84 -14.17
N GLY A 177 -4.75 9.60 -13.69
CA GLY A 177 -5.48 8.51 -14.34
C GLY A 177 -6.99 8.69 -14.28
N ALA A 178 -7.49 9.25 -13.17
CA ALA A 178 -8.90 9.62 -13.03
C ALA A 178 -9.30 10.69 -14.06
N GLY A 179 -8.54 11.78 -14.14
CA GLY A 179 -8.76 12.86 -15.10
C GLY A 179 -8.69 12.36 -16.55
N LEU A 180 -7.67 11.57 -16.87
CA LEU A 180 -7.51 10.97 -18.20
C LEU A 180 -8.73 10.10 -18.60
N LEU A 181 -9.24 9.26 -17.71
CA LEU A 181 -10.41 8.43 -17.98
C LEU A 181 -11.66 9.25 -18.19
N VAL A 182 -11.89 10.28 -17.39
CA VAL A 182 -13.06 11.18 -17.51
C VAL A 182 -12.97 11.97 -18.81
N GLY A 183 -11.83 12.59 -19.12
CA GLY A 183 -11.62 13.31 -20.37
C GLY A 183 -11.79 12.42 -21.60
N TRP A 184 -11.28 11.18 -21.52
CA TRP A 184 -11.42 10.19 -22.60
C TRP A 184 -12.88 9.77 -22.83
N SER A 185 -13.71 9.73 -21.76
CA SER A 185 -15.16 9.55 -21.89
C SER A 185 -15.84 10.72 -22.57
N ASP A 186 -15.47 11.93 -22.21
CA ASP A 186 -16.06 13.14 -22.78
C ASP A 186 -15.68 13.32 -24.25
N ALA A 187 -14.49 12.87 -24.66
CA ALA A 187 -14.11 12.72 -26.07
C ALA A 187 -14.94 11.66 -26.84
N GLY A 188 -15.75 10.85 -26.13
CA GLY A 188 -16.59 9.81 -26.74
C GLY A 188 -15.84 8.61 -27.30
N THR A 189 -14.53 8.49 -27.07
CA THR A 189 -13.67 7.47 -27.67
C THR A 189 -13.18 6.39 -26.69
N ARG A 190 -13.50 6.53 -25.38
CA ARG A 190 -13.16 5.53 -24.37
C ARG A 190 -13.94 4.26 -24.62
N PRO A 191 -13.27 3.11 -24.86
CA PRO A 191 -13.94 1.85 -25.07
C PRO A 191 -14.46 1.27 -23.75
N MET A 192 -15.40 0.35 -23.85
CA MET A 192 -15.65 -0.60 -22.76
C MET A 192 -14.48 -1.58 -22.67
N PHE A 193 -14.01 -1.84 -21.45
CA PHE A 193 -12.88 -2.74 -21.23
C PHE A 193 -13.35 -4.13 -20.83
N ASP A 194 -12.82 -5.15 -21.50
CA ASP A 194 -13.10 -6.57 -21.17
C ASP A 194 -12.35 -7.01 -19.90
N LEU A 195 -11.17 -6.44 -19.67
CA LEU A 195 -10.37 -6.64 -18.48
C LEU A 195 -9.90 -5.28 -17.94
N VAL A 196 -10.08 -5.08 -16.65
CA VAL A 196 -9.47 -3.94 -15.93
C VAL A 196 -8.65 -4.49 -14.76
N THR A 197 -7.42 -4.02 -14.63
CA THR A 197 -6.56 -4.33 -13.48
C THR A 197 -6.14 -3.06 -12.76
N GLY A 198 -6.02 -3.13 -11.43
CA GLY A 198 -5.61 -1.99 -10.62
C GLY A 198 -4.77 -2.37 -9.41
N VAL A 199 -3.89 -1.46 -9.02
CA VAL A 199 -3.04 -1.57 -7.83
C VAL A 199 -3.02 -0.22 -7.12
N SER A 200 -3.06 -0.19 -5.76
CA SER A 200 -2.99 1.03 -4.97
C SER A 200 -4.08 2.04 -5.37
N SER A 201 -3.75 3.30 -5.66
CA SER A 201 -4.72 4.26 -6.21
C SER A 201 -5.37 3.76 -7.51
N GLY A 202 -4.65 2.98 -8.32
CA GLY A 202 -5.23 2.29 -9.48
C GLY A 202 -6.28 1.27 -9.11
N ALA A 203 -6.19 0.63 -7.93
CA ALA A 203 -7.25 -0.26 -7.43
C ALA A 203 -8.52 0.52 -7.03
N LEU A 204 -8.38 1.75 -6.56
CA LEU A 204 -9.51 2.64 -6.26
C LEU A 204 -10.17 3.19 -7.53
N ILE A 205 -9.40 3.38 -8.62
CA ILE A 205 -9.90 3.83 -9.93
C ILE A 205 -10.56 2.68 -10.71
N ALA A 206 -9.98 1.47 -10.66
CA ALA A 206 -10.32 0.35 -11.52
C ALA A 206 -11.80 -0.05 -11.51
N PRO A 207 -12.53 -0.13 -10.37
CA PRO A 207 -13.95 -0.47 -10.36
C PRO A 207 -14.81 0.55 -11.11
N PHE A 208 -14.51 1.84 -11.00
CA PHE A 208 -15.22 2.91 -11.72
C PHE A 208 -14.91 2.87 -13.22
N ALA A 209 -13.63 2.67 -13.58
CA ALA A 209 -13.24 2.49 -14.98
C ALA A 209 -13.90 1.24 -15.61
N PHE A 210 -14.08 0.18 -14.83
CA PHE A 210 -14.75 -1.05 -15.24
C PHE A 210 -16.25 -0.83 -15.50
N LEU A 211 -16.93 -0.07 -14.65
CA LEU A 211 -18.34 0.26 -14.85
C LEU A 211 -18.57 1.24 -16.00
N GLY A 212 -17.62 2.13 -16.27
CA GLY A 212 -17.64 3.02 -17.42
C GLY A 212 -18.14 4.43 -17.11
N ARG A 213 -18.59 5.14 -18.16
CA ARG A 213 -18.91 6.59 -18.14
C ARG A 213 -19.91 6.98 -17.04
N GLU A 214 -20.85 6.13 -16.72
CA GLU A 214 -21.88 6.39 -15.70
C GLU A 214 -21.30 6.67 -14.29
N ARG A 215 -20.04 6.26 -14.06
CA ARG A 215 -19.34 6.42 -12.80
C ARG A 215 -18.25 7.52 -12.81
N ASP A 216 -18.11 8.23 -13.92
CA ASP A 216 -17.07 9.27 -14.07
C ASP A 216 -17.26 10.46 -13.12
N GLY A 217 -18.51 10.81 -12.79
CA GLY A 217 -18.81 11.85 -11.80
C GLY A 217 -18.27 11.51 -10.41
N GLN A 218 -18.43 10.24 -10.00
CA GLN A 218 -17.88 9.76 -8.71
C GLN A 218 -16.36 9.68 -8.76
N LEU A 219 -15.79 9.23 -9.88
CA LEU A 219 -14.35 9.16 -10.06
C LEU A 219 -13.71 10.56 -9.97
N ARG A 220 -14.32 11.59 -10.58
CA ARG A 220 -13.92 12.98 -10.43
C ARG A 220 -14.00 13.40 -8.96
N GLU A 221 -15.13 13.19 -8.29
CA GLU A 221 -15.31 13.57 -6.88
C GLU A 221 -14.22 12.96 -5.99
N ILE A 222 -13.90 11.69 -6.15
CA ILE A 222 -12.91 10.97 -5.34
C ILE A 222 -11.52 11.61 -5.46
N PHE A 223 -11.11 12.05 -6.64
CA PHE A 223 -9.75 12.55 -6.87
C PHE A 223 -9.61 14.08 -6.88
N THR A 224 -10.71 14.83 -6.67
CA THR A 224 -10.67 16.30 -6.66
C THR A 224 -11.20 16.93 -5.38
N LYS A 225 -11.97 16.18 -4.57
CA LYS A 225 -12.66 16.75 -3.40
C LYS A 225 -11.94 16.47 -2.08
N TYR A 226 -11.30 15.31 -1.96
CA TYR A 226 -10.76 14.84 -0.69
C TYR A 226 -9.31 15.23 -0.52
N GLU A 227 -8.94 15.50 0.73
CA GLU A 227 -7.61 15.88 1.14
C GLU A 227 -7.00 14.88 2.12
N ARG A 228 -5.76 15.07 2.55
CA ARG A 228 -5.02 14.13 3.41
C ARG A 228 -5.82 13.65 4.63
N LYS A 229 -6.53 14.54 5.33
CA LYS A 229 -7.30 14.16 6.55
C LYS A 229 -8.45 13.21 6.27
N ASP A 230 -8.98 13.22 5.03
CA ASP A 230 -10.04 12.32 4.57
C ASP A 230 -9.49 10.96 4.13
N ILE A 231 -8.17 10.85 3.96
CA ILE A 231 -7.46 9.62 3.57
C ILE A 231 -6.82 8.98 4.79
N TYR A 232 -6.11 9.77 5.61
CA TYR A 232 -5.47 9.25 6.82
C TYR A 232 -5.22 10.31 7.88
N ILE A 233 -5.06 9.84 9.11
CA ILE A 233 -4.70 10.64 10.28
C ILE A 233 -3.34 10.15 10.79
N TYR A 234 -2.41 11.08 11.13
CA TYR A 234 -1.14 10.70 11.75
C TYR A 234 -1.37 10.00 13.08
N ASN A 235 -0.73 8.85 13.26
CA ASN A 235 -0.81 8.03 14.46
C ASN A 235 0.40 8.30 15.37
N VAL A 236 0.28 9.26 16.28
CA VAL A 236 1.35 9.60 17.22
C VAL A 236 1.69 8.41 18.14
N HIS A 237 0.71 7.60 18.52
CA HIS A 237 0.93 6.39 19.33
C HIS A 237 1.68 5.32 18.54
N GLY A 238 1.40 5.18 17.24
CA GLY A 238 2.10 4.25 16.36
C GLY A 238 3.59 4.54 16.22
N LEU A 239 4.01 5.79 16.37
CA LEU A 239 5.43 6.15 16.45
C LEU A 239 6.11 5.60 17.72
N ILE A 240 5.34 5.38 18.79
CA ILE A 240 5.85 4.92 20.09
C ILE A 240 5.82 3.39 20.15
N ASP A 241 4.73 2.76 19.73
CA ASP A 241 4.54 1.30 19.79
C ASP A 241 5.03 0.56 18.53
N GLY A 242 5.37 1.30 17.46
CA GLY A 242 5.88 0.76 16.22
C GLY A 242 4.82 0.08 15.34
N SER A 243 3.53 0.36 15.56
CA SER A 243 2.44 -0.29 14.82
C SER A 243 2.28 0.27 13.40
N ALA A 244 2.09 1.58 13.26
CA ALA A 244 1.97 2.28 11.97
C ALA A 244 2.11 3.80 12.16
N LEU A 245 2.58 4.51 11.14
CA LEU A 245 2.74 5.97 11.18
C LEU A 245 1.41 6.72 11.03
N ALA A 246 0.42 6.09 10.40
CA ALA A 246 -0.88 6.67 10.12
C ALA A 246 -2.01 5.63 10.29
N ASP A 247 -3.21 6.13 10.56
CA ASP A 247 -4.46 5.40 10.63
C ASP A 247 -5.23 5.65 9.33
N ASP A 248 -5.57 4.61 8.59
CA ASP A 248 -6.27 4.61 7.31
C ASP A 248 -7.80 4.43 7.43
N THR A 249 -8.34 4.53 8.65
CA THR A 249 -9.79 4.50 8.90
C THR A 249 -10.58 5.50 8.04
N PRO A 250 -10.12 6.75 7.81
CA PRO A 250 -10.81 7.67 6.91
C PRO A 250 -10.94 7.12 5.49
N LEU A 251 -9.87 6.52 4.92
CA LEU A 251 -9.91 5.88 3.61
C LEU A 251 -10.90 4.71 3.59
N ALA A 252 -10.94 3.89 4.66
CA ALA A 252 -11.92 2.81 4.77
C ALA A 252 -13.36 3.35 4.71
N HIS A 253 -13.67 4.45 5.38
CA HIS A 253 -14.98 5.10 5.32
C HIS A 253 -15.28 5.67 3.92
N LEU A 254 -14.29 6.23 3.21
CA LEU A 254 -14.49 6.65 1.82
C LEU A 254 -14.79 5.46 0.90
N ILE A 255 -14.08 4.36 1.06
CA ILE A 255 -14.37 3.12 0.31
C ILE A 255 -15.81 2.66 0.62
N GLU A 256 -16.24 2.70 1.89
CA GLU A 256 -17.59 2.35 2.28
C GLU A 256 -18.66 3.25 1.65
N LYS A 257 -18.39 4.54 1.58
CA LYS A 257 -19.30 5.53 0.97
C LYS A 257 -19.59 5.24 -0.50
N TYR A 258 -18.56 4.86 -1.28
CA TYR A 258 -18.67 4.69 -2.73
C TYR A 258 -18.93 3.24 -3.16
N VAL A 259 -18.58 2.27 -2.34
CA VAL A 259 -18.75 0.83 -2.62
C VAL A 259 -19.88 0.30 -1.74
N ASP A 260 -21.11 0.57 -2.15
CA ASP A 260 -22.33 0.06 -1.53
C ASP A 260 -22.84 -1.24 -2.21
N ALA A 261 -23.97 -1.76 -1.75
CA ALA A 261 -24.56 -2.97 -2.29
C ALA A 261 -24.99 -2.81 -3.77
N ALA A 262 -25.45 -1.61 -4.14
CA ALA A 262 -25.86 -1.33 -5.52
C ALA A 262 -24.65 -1.33 -6.47
N PHE A 263 -23.55 -0.71 -6.03
CA PHE A 263 -22.27 -0.73 -6.73
C PHE A 263 -21.78 -2.17 -6.96
N LEU A 264 -21.84 -3.00 -5.91
CA LEU A 264 -21.44 -4.40 -6.01
C LEU A 264 -22.29 -5.18 -7.02
N GLN A 265 -23.59 -4.94 -7.03
CA GLN A 265 -24.51 -5.56 -8.02
C GLN A 265 -24.19 -5.14 -9.46
N GLU A 266 -23.74 -3.89 -9.69
CA GLU A 266 -23.30 -3.46 -11.01
C GLU A 266 -22.03 -4.20 -11.45
N ILE A 267 -21.05 -4.33 -10.57
CA ILE A 267 -19.86 -5.14 -10.84
C ILE A 267 -20.23 -6.59 -11.15
N ALA A 268 -21.16 -7.17 -10.39
CA ALA A 268 -21.63 -8.54 -10.62
C ALA A 268 -22.30 -8.69 -12.00
N ARG A 269 -23.16 -7.73 -12.41
CA ARG A 269 -23.79 -7.74 -13.74
C ARG A 269 -22.75 -7.68 -14.86
N GLU A 270 -21.73 -6.85 -14.72
CA GLU A 270 -20.67 -6.75 -15.73
C GLU A 270 -19.81 -8.03 -15.77
N ARG A 271 -19.55 -8.64 -14.61
CA ARG A 271 -18.84 -9.94 -14.54
C ARG A 271 -19.64 -11.06 -15.19
N ALA A 272 -20.96 -11.07 -15.01
CA ALA A 272 -21.86 -12.04 -15.64
C ALA A 272 -21.84 -11.95 -17.20
N LYS A 273 -21.50 -10.79 -17.76
CA LYS A 273 -21.27 -10.61 -19.20
C LYS A 273 -19.90 -11.14 -19.66
N GLY A 274 -19.07 -11.65 -18.74
CA GLY A 274 -17.73 -12.19 -19.03
C GLY A 274 -16.59 -11.17 -18.87
N ARG A 275 -16.88 -9.92 -18.44
CA ARG A 275 -15.85 -8.93 -18.16
C ARG A 275 -15.12 -9.23 -16.84
N ILE A 276 -13.89 -8.83 -16.71
CA ILE A 276 -13.04 -9.19 -15.56
C ILE A 276 -12.47 -7.94 -14.91
N LEU A 277 -12.59 -7.84 -13.58
CA LEU A 277 -11.96 -6.82 -12.75
C LEU A 277 -11.01 -7.47 -11.76
N LEU A 278 -9.70 -7.16 -11.87
CA LEU A 278 -8.67 -7.71 -10.98
C LEU A 278 -8.02 -6.61 -10.15
N ILE A 279 -7.91 -6.85 -8.85
CA ILE A 279 -7.15 -6.00 -7.94
C ILE A 279 -5.96 -6.78 -7.39
N GLY A 280 -4.79 -6.12 -7.36
CA GLY A 280 -3.56 -6.70 -6.83
C GLY A 280 -3.29 -6.27 -5.40
N THR A 281 -2.93 -7.23 -4.54
CA THR A 281 -2.37 -7.01 -3.19
C THR A 281 -1.08 -7.81 -3.01
N THR A 282 -0.29 -7.49 -2.00
CA THR A 282 0.87 -8.30 -1.61
C THR A 282 0.58 -9.03 -0.30
N ASN A 283 0.69 -10.36 -0.30
CA ASN A 283 0.69 -11.16 0.92
C ASN A 283 2.08 -11.13 1.54
N LEU A 284 2.22 -10.52 2.73
CA LEU A 284 3.52 -10.33 3.40
C LEU A 284 4.13 -11.64 3.90
N ASP A 285 3.30 -12.59 4.32
CA ASP A 285 3.81 -13.86 4.88
C ASP A 285 4.52 -14.70 3.83
N THR A 286 4.02 -14.66 2.59
CA THR A 286 4.54 -15.45 1.48
C THR A 286 5.43 -14.64 0.54
N GLN A 287 5.46 -13.30 0.68
CA GLN A 287 6.14 -12.36 -0.24
C GLN A 287 5.65 -12.51 -1.68
N ARG A 288 4.35 -12.79 -1.87
CA ARG A 288 3.78 -13.06 -3.20
C ARG A 288 2.68 -12.08 -3.56
N PRO A 289 2.55 -11.73 -4.84
CA PRO A 289 1.41 -10.99 -5.35
C PRO A 289 0.15 -11.87 -5.34
N VAL A 290 -0.96 -11.33 -4.86
CA VAL A 290 -2.28 -11.95 -4.92
C VAL A 290 -3.17 -11.11 -5.82
N LEU A 291 -3.79 -11.74 -6.80
CA LEU A 291 -4.75 -11.13 -7.72
C LEU A 291 -6.16 -11.60 -7.34
N TRP A 292 -7.05 -10.63 -7.16
CA TRP A 292 -8.43 -10.85 -6.71
C TRP A 292 -9.40 -10.59 -7.86
N ASP A 293 -10.24 -11.56 -8.22
CA ASP A 293 -11.37 -11.37 -9.14
C ASP A 293 -12.54 -10.73 -8.38
N MET A 294 -12.59 -9.40 -8.44
CA MET A 294 -13.59 -8.60 -7.75
C MET A 294 -15.00 -8.86 -8.26
N GLY A 295 -15.12 -9.23 -9.53
CA GLY A 295 -16.40 -9.60 -10.12
C GLY A 295 -16.94 -10.91 -9.55
N ARG A 296 -16.10 -11.91 -9.32
CA ARG A 296 -16.53 -13.16 -8.66
C ARG A 296 -16.92 -12.95 -7.21
N ILE A 297 -16.19 -12.08 -6.49
CA ILE A 297 -16.59 -11.67 -5.13
C ILE A 297 -17.98 -11.05 -5.17
N ALA A 298 -18.22 -10.12 -6.12
CA ALA A 298 -19.49 -9.45 -6.26
C ALA A 298 -20.65 -10.40 -6.67
N MET A 299 -20.36 -11.44 -7.44
CA MET A 299 -21.35 -12.46 -7.85
C MET A 299 -21.60 -13.51 -6.77
N SER A 300 -20.76 -13.59 -5.74
CA SER A 300 -20.95 -14.58 -4.69
C SER A 300 -22.19 -14.24 -3.86
N ASN A 301 -22.95 -15.27 -3.49
CA ASN A 301 -24.06 -15.10 -2.55
C ASN A 301 -23.60 -15.03 -1.09
N ASN A 302 -22.31 -14.77 -0.84
CA ASN A 302 -21.75 -14.69 0.49
C ASN A 302 -22.11 -13.35 1.13
N ARG A 303 -22.62 -13.36 2.37
CA ARG A 303 -22.96 -12.16 3.13
C ARG A 303 -21.77 -11.23 3.37
N ASP A 304 -20.56 -11.78 3.37
CA ASP A 304 -19.32 -11.05 3.62
C ASP A 304 -18.69 -10.47 2.33
N ALA A 305 -19.34 -10.65 1.16
CA ALA A 305 -18.80 -10.23 -0.13
C ALA A 305 -18.47 -8.74 -0.18
N ILE A 306 -19.34 -7.87 0.30
CA ILE A 306 -19.11 -6.42 0.32
C ILE A 306 -17.97 -6.05 1.28
N SER A 307 -17.89 -6.69 2.45
CA SER A 307 -16.81 -6.47 3.40
C SER A 307 -15.47 -6.90 2.84
N LEU A 308 -15.40 -8.07 2.20
CA LEU A 308 -14.19 -8.57 1.55
C LEU A 308 -13.76 -7.66 0.39
N PHE A 309 -14.71 -7.24 -0.45
CA PHE A 309 -14.46 -6.33 -1.57
C PHE A 309 -13.80 -5.03 -1.08
N ARG A 310 -14.37 -4.40 -0.06
CA ARG A 310 -13.85 -3.18 0.57
C ARG A 310 -12.46 -3.40 1.19
N LYS A 311 -12.28 -4.51 1.92
CA LYS A 311 -10.98 -4.87 2.53
C LYS A 311 -9.87 -5.06 1.49
N ILE A 312 -10.17 -5.64 0.33
CA ILE A 312 -9.19 -5.81 -0.75
C ILE A 312 -8.78 -4.46 -1.33
N LEU A 313 -9.73 -3.53 -1.56
CA LEU A 313 -9.42 -2.19 -2.02
C LEU A 313 -8.53 -1.45 -1.02
N LEU A 314 -8.88 -1.51 0.27
CA LEU A 314 -8.08 -0.92 1.34
C LEU A 314 -6.68 -1.54 1.38
N ALA A 315 -6.58 -2.87 1.39
CA ALA A 315 -5.31 -3.59 1.42
C ALA A 315 -4.40 -3.21 0.24
N SER A 316 -5.00 -3.07 -0.95
CA SER A 316 -4.26 -2.64 -2.14
C SER A 316 -3.70 -1.22 -2.04
N ALA A 317 -4.32 -0.36 -1.23
CA ALA A 317 -3.90 1.03 -1.01
C ALA A 317 -3.09 1.22 0.29
N THR A 318 -2.83 0.17 1.05
CA THR A 318 -2.14 0.20 2.34
C THR A 318 -0.62 0.13 2.15
N LEU A 319 0.06 1.29 2.08
CA LEU A 319 1.52 1.37 1.94
C LEU A 319 2.22 0.89 3.23
N PRO A 320 3.09 -0.14 3.17
CA PRO A 320 3.78 -0.66 4.35
C PRO A 320 4.64 0.37 5.06
N GLY A 321 4.65 0.31 6.39
CA GLY A 321 5.37 1.26 7.23
C GLY A 321 4.63 2.58 7.45
N VAL A 322 3.73 2.97 6.55
CA VAL A 322 2.85 4.12 6.72
C VAL A 322 1.53 3.68 7.37
N PHE A 323 0.89 2.66 6.80
CA PHE A 323 -0.40 2.15 7.27
C PHE A 323 -0.28 0.75 7.90
N PRO A 324 -1.22 0.37 8.79
CA PRO A 324 -1.25 -0.98 9.34
C PRO A 324 -1.65 -1.99 8.24
N PRO A 325 -1.01 -3.17 8.15
CA PRO A 325 -1.41 -4.21 7.20
C PRO A 325 -2.87 -4.63 7.42
N VAL A 326 -3.60 -4.86 6.34
CA VAL A 326 -4.98 -5.36 6.40
C VAL A 326 -4.98 -6.87 6.64
N ARG A 327 -5.72 -7.31 7.66
CA ARG A 327 -5.92 -8.73 7.96
C ARG A 327 -7.06 -9.27 7.10
N ILE A 328 -6.76 -10.28 6.29
CA ILE A 328 -7.75 -11.06 5.54
C ILE A 328 -7.84 -12.43 6.19
N GLN A 329 -9.04 -12.75 6.70
CA GLN A 329 -9.29 -14.05 7.31
C GLN A 329 -9.42 -15.13 6.24
N VAL A 330 -8.74 -16.25 6.48
CA VAL A 330 -8.79 -17.44 5.65
C VAL A 330 -9.07 -18.64 6.52
N ARG A 331 -9.87 -19.60 6.03
CA ARG A 331 -10.17 -20.83 6.76
C ARG A 331 -9.55 -22.03 6.06
N VAL A 332 -8.83 -22.82 6.84
CA VAL A 332 -8.15 -24.02 6.35
C VAL A 332 -8.33 -25.15 7.37
N GLY A 333 -8.88 -26.27 6.91
CA GLY A 333 -9.13 -27.43 7.78
C GLY A 333 -10.06 -27.11 8.96
N GLY A 334 -11.05 -26.23 8.77
CA GLY A 334 -12.01 -25.80 9.78
C GLY A 334 -11.45 -24.84 10.84
N LYS A 335 -10.24 -24.30 10.65
CA LYS A 335 -9.61 -23.30 11.53
C LYS A 335 -9.42 -21.99 10.83
N ASP A 336 -9.68 -20.89 11.55
CA ASP A 336 -9.51 -19.52 11.06
C ASP A 336 -8.07 -19.05 11.25
N TYR A 337 -7.52 -18.44 10.22
CA TYR A 337 -6.18 -17.84 10.19
C TYR A 337 -6.25 -16.44 9.61
N ASP A 338 -5.21 -15.64 9.86
CA ASP A 338 -5.09 -14.27 9.36
C ASP A 338 -3.89 -14.16 8.41
N GLU A 339 -4.12 -13.79 7.17
CA GLU A 339 -3.08 -13.34 6.24
C GLU A 339 -2.90 -11.82 6.38
N LEU A 340 -1.67 -11.33 6.24
CA LEU A 340 -1.38 -9.90 6.19
C LEU A 340 -1.23 -9.44 4.73
N HIS A 341 -2.13 -8.56 4.31
CA HIS A 341 -2.09 -7.96 3.00
C HIS A 341 -1.74 -6.48 3.07
N VAL A 342 -0.96 -6.04 2.10
CA VAL A 342 -0.54 -4.65 1.89
C VAL A 342 -0.62 -4.28 0.42
N ASP A 343 -0.24 -3.04 0.10
CA ASP A 343 -0.23 -2.48 -1.25
C ASP A 343 0.39 -3.46 -2.26
N GLY A 344 -0.34 -3.67 -3.34
CA GLY A 344 0.11 -4.53 -4.43
C GLY A 344 1.37 -4.02 -5.13
N GLY A 345 1.61 -2.71 -5.06
CA GLY A 345 2.79 -2.05 -5.61
C GLY A 345 4.12 -2.50 -5.01
N ILE A 346 4.11 -3.20 -3.88
CA ILE A 346 5.31 -3.82 -3.32
C ILE A 346 5.83 -4.95 -4.20
N THR A 347 4.93 -5.67 -4.88
CA THR A 347 5.30 -6.76 -5.79
C THR A 347 5.10 -6.39 -7.26
N ARG A 348 4.10 -5.54 -7.58
CA ARG A 348 3.75 -5.11 -8.93
C ARG A 348 3.09 -3.74 -8.90
N GLN A 349 3.70 -2.74 -9.49
CA GLN A 349 3.11 -1.40 -9.62
C GLN A 349 1.98 -1.36 -10.65
N VAL A 350 2.12 -2.14 -11.70
CA VAL A 350 1.10 -2.36 -12.71
C VAL A 350 1.22 -3.77 -13.24
N PHE A 351 0.12 -4.44 -13.50
CA PHE A 351 0.15 -5.81 -13.98
C PHE A 351 -0.92 -6.09 -15.04
N ILE A 352 -0.65 -7.09 -15.81
CA ILE A 352 -1.61 -7.82 -16.62
C ILE A 352 -1.42 -9.32 -16.34
N ALA A 353 -2.47 -10.10 -16.42
CA ALA A 353 -2.36 -11.55 -16.34
C ALA A 353 -2.35 -12.13 -17.77
N PRO A 354 -1.18 -12.54 -18.30
CA PRO A 354 -1.05 -12.94 -19.71
C PRO A 354 -1.97 -14.08 -20.13
N SER A 355 -2.17 -15.04 -19.22
CA SER A 355 -3.06 -16.18 -19.41
C SER A 355 -4.54 -15.79 -19.58
N ILE A 356 -4.94 -14.65 -19.04
CA ILE A 356 -6.32 -14.14 -19.21
C ILE A 356 -6.56 -13.62 -20.62
N PHE A 357 -5.51 -13.28 -21.36
CA PHE A 357 -5.65 -12.87 -22.77
C PHE A 357 -6.21 -14.00 -23.66
N SER A 358 -5.83 -15.24 -23.41
CA SER A 358 -6.38 -16.40 -24.11
C SER A 358 -7.87 -16.57 -23.84
N PHE A 359 -8.30 -16.25 -22.61
CA PHE A 359 -9.70 -16.32 -22.18
C PHE A 359 -10.54 -15.21 -22.80
N VAL A 360 -10.12 -13.96 -22.67
CA VAL A 360 -10.84 -12.79 -23.24
C VAL A 360 -10.90 -12.90 -24.78
N ALA A 361 -9.93 -13.60 -25.37
CA ALA A 361 -9.87 -13.85 -26.81
C ALA A 361 -10.77 -15.00 -27.31
N GLY A 362 -11.43 -15.73 -26.41
CA GLY A 362 -12.39 -16.78 -26.81
C GLY A 362 -11.77 -18.05 -27.40
N ASN A 363 -10.67 -18.55 -26.84
CA ASN A 363 -9.98 -19.79 -27.30
C ASN A 363 -10.80 -21.09 -27.10
N GLN A 364 -12.07 -21.02 -26.67
CA GLN A 364 -12.98 -22.17 -26.62
C GLN A 364 -13.97 -22.15 -27.78
N LYS A 365 -13.49 -22.61 -28.96
CA LYS A 365 -14.29 -22.95 -30.16
C LYS A 365 -14.98 -21.83 -30.97
N PRO A 366 -15.23 -22.01 -32.25
CA PRO A 366 -15.07 -21.05 -33.36
C PRO A 366 -16.18 -20.00 -33.49
N ALA A 367 -16.76 -19.52 -32.38
CA ALA A 367 -17.84 -18.53 -32.45
C ALA A 367 -17.36 -17.07 -32.43
N ARG A 368 -16.10 -16.80 -32.09
CA ARG A 368 -15.60 -15.42 -32.03
C ARG A 368 -14.15 -15.29 -32.44
N THR A 369 -13.92 -14.72 -33.59
CA THR A 369 -12.59 -14.33 -34.04
C THR A 369 -12.29 -12.94 -33.48
N VAL A 370 -11.69 -12.85 -32.29
CA VAL A 370 -11.08 -11.59 -31.84
C VAL A 370 -9.90 -11.30 -32.76
N THR A 371 -10.07 -10.35 -33.65
CA THR A 371 -9.06 -10.01 -34.67
C THR A 371 -8.06 -8.99 -34.16
N LYS A 372 -8.41 -8.23 -33.13
CA LYS A 372 -7.55 -7.16 -32.60
C LYS A 372 -7.68 -7.05 -31.08
N ARG A 373 -6.51 -7.01 -30.39
CA ARG A 373 -6.42 -6.76 -28.95
C ARG A 373 -5.67 -5.46 -28.71
N ARG A 374 -6.18 -4.67 -27.78
CA ARG A 374 -5.56 -3.41 -27.37
C ARG A 374 -5.39 -3.39 -25.85
N LEU A 375 -4.19 -3.13 -25.39
CA LEU A 375 -3.91 -2.89 -23.99
C LEU A 375 -3.62 -1.41 -23.79
N TYR A 376 -4.32 -0.81 -22.87
CA TYR A 376 -4.09 0.54 -22.37
C TYR A 376 -3.48 0.44 -20.97
N VAL A 377 -2.34 1.10 -20.78
CA VAL A 377 -1.66 1.20 -19.50
C VAL A 377 -1.70 2.66 -19.05
N ILE A 378 -2.30 2.92 -17.90
CA ILE A 378 -2.29 4.24 -17.26
C ILE A 378 -1.30 4.16 -16.09
N ARG A 379 -0.18 4.88 -16.21
CA ARG A 379 0.80 5.01 -15.14
C ARG A 379 0.53 6.30 -14.37
N ASN A 380 0.07 6.17 -13.13
CA ASN A 380 -0.09 7.27 -12.18
C ASN A 380 1.28 7.64 -11.60
N GLY A 381 2.10 8.30 -12.38
CA GLY A 381 3.44 8.72 -12.03
C GLY A 381 4.27 9.12 -13.25
N LYS A 382 5.27 9.93 -13.02
CA LYS A 382 6.24 10.29 -14.05
C LYS A 382 7.19 9.13 -14.36
N ILE A 383 7.59 9.04 -15.60
CA ILE A 383 8.65 8.12 -16.05
C ILE A 383 10.02 8.74 -15.77
N ASP A 384 10.16 10.02 -16.09
CA ASP A 384 11.41 10.78 -15.94
C ASP A 384 11.87 10.89 -14.49
N PRO A 385 13.18 11.08 -14.25
CA PRO A 385 13.72 11.33 -12.91
C PRO A 385 13.06 12.55 -12.26
N GLU A 386 12.77 12.44 -10.96
CA GLU A 386 12.20 13.53 -10.16
C GLU A 386 13.21 13.94 -9.11
N TRP A 387 13.72 15.19 -9.27
CA TRP A 387 14.65 15.74 -8.31
C TRP A 387 13.92 16.15 -7.02
N GLN A 388 14.50 15.78 -5.87
CA GLN A 388 14.03 16.19 -4.56
C GLN A 388 15.21 16.18 -3.60
N SER A 389 15.39 17.29 -2.86
CA SER A 389 16.33 17.31 -1.75
C SER A 389 15.85 16.38 -0.63
N VAL A 390 16.75 15.54 -0.13
CA VAL A 390 16.44 14.56 0.93
C VAL A 390 17.22 14.93 2.18
N SER A 391 16.52 15.06 3.31
CA SER A 391 17.17 15.30 4.61
C SER A 391 17.95 14.05 5.07
N GLU A 392 19.11 14.25 5.69
CA GLU A 392 20.00 13.17 6.14
C GLU A 392 19.52 12.49 7.45
N ASN A 393 18.23 12.18 7.53
CA ASN A 393 17.67 11.41 8.64
C ASN A 393 17.08 10.07 8.13
N VAL A 394 17.04 9.09 9.02
CA VAL A 394 16.63 7.72 8.68
C VAL A 394 15.26 7.67 8.01
N LEU A 395 14.29 8.42 8.51
CA LEU A 395 12.92 8.41 7.97
C LEU A 395 12.88 8.96 6.55
N SER A 396 13.49 10.13 6.29
CA SER A 396 13.53 10.75 4.96
C SER A 396 14.27 9.88 3.94
N ILE A 397 15.42 9.32 4.34
CA ILE A 397 16.19 8.41 3.48
C ILE A 397 15.39 7.15 3.17
N THR A 398 14.79 6.51 4.18
CA THR A 398 14.02 5.28 4.00
C THR A 398 12.80 5.52 3.09
N THR A 399 12.04 6.59 3.34
CA THR A 399 10.88 6.95 2.51
C THR A 399 11.27 7.19 1.07
N ARG A 400 12.36 7.96 0.84
CA ARG A 400 12.85 8.22 -0.53
C ARG A 400 13.36 6.95 -1.21
N SER A 401 14.03 6.07 -0.47
CA SER A 401 14.53 4.79 -0.99
C SER A 401 13.38 3.88 -1.43
N ILE A 402 12.34 3.74 -0.59
CA ILE A 402 11.15 2.96 -0.92
C ILE A 402 10.45 3.55 -2.15
N SER A 403 10.23 4.86 -2.19
CA SER A 403 9.64 5.55 -3.34
C SER A 403 10.45 5.33 -4.63
N THR A 404 11.78 5.35 -4.53
CA THR A 404 12.69 5.08 -5.67
C THR A 404 12.58 3.63 -6.15
N LEU A 405 12.54 2.67 -5.23
CA LEU A 405 12.34 1.25 -5.56
C LEU A 405 11.01 1.02 -6.28
N ILE A 406 9.92 1.57 -5.74
CA ILE A 406 8.58 1.49 -6.32
C ILE A 406 8.54 2.09 -7.72
N LYS A 407 9.14 3.27 -7.93
CA LYS A 407 9.21 3.93 -9.24
C LYS A 407 9.94 3.05 -10.27
N ASN A 408 11.13 2.55 -9.92
CA ASN A 408 11.94 1.73 -10.84
C ASN A 408 11.30 0.36 -11.10
N GLN A 409 10.67 -0.25 -10.11
CA GLN A 409 9.88 -1.45 -10.30
C GLN A 409 8.73 -1.21 -11.30
N GLY A 410 8.00 -0.10 -11.16
CA GLY A 410 6.93 0.24 -12.09
C GLY A 410 7.42 0.44 -13.53
N ILE A 411 8.63 1.00 -13.73
CA ILE A 411 9.27 1.08 -15.04
C ILE A 411 9.58 -0.32 -15.54
N GLY A 412 10.14 -1.20 -14.71
CA GLY A 412 10.39 -2.61 -15.04
C GLY A 412 9.12 -3.37 -15.43
N ASP A 413 7.99 -3.10 -14.75
CA ASP A 413 6.69 -3.68 -15.10
C ASP A 413 6.23 -3.25 -16.51
N LEU A 414 6.49 -1.99 -16.93
CA LEU A 414 6.17 -1.54 -18.29
C LEU A 414 6.94 -2.34 -19.35
N TYR A 415 8.24 -2.58 -19.14
CA TYR A 415 9.05 -3.40 -20.05
C TYR A 415 8.54 -4.84 -20.12
N ARG A 416 8.20 -5.41 -18.97
CA ARG A 416 7.63 -6.76 -18.89
C ARG A 416 6.30 -6.86 -19.63
N ILE A 417 5.39 -5.92 -19.40
CA ILE A 417 4.09 -5.84 -20.07
C ILE A 417 4.29 -5.70 -21.58
N TYR A 418 5.19 -4.81 -21.99
CA TYR A 418 5.50 -4.60 -23.41
C TYR A 418 6.04 -5.87 -24.09
N SER A 419 6.96 -6.59 -23.43
CA SER A 419 7.47 -7.86 -23.95
C SER A 419 6.36 -8.88 -24.18
N ILE A 420 5.40 -8.96 -23.24
CA ILE A 420 4.23 -9.83 -23.34
C ILE A 420 3.35 -9.38 -24.50
N THR A 421 3.06 -8.09 -24.62
CA THR A 421 2.20 -7.57 -25.70
C THR A 421 2.80 -7.80 -27.09
N LYS A 422 4.13 -7.67 -27.20
CA LYS A 422 4.85 -7.98 -28.47
C LYS A 422 4.79 -9.45 -28.81
N ARG A 423 5.01 -10.35 -27.84
CA ARG A 423 4.92 -11.79 -28.04
C ARG A 423 3.52 -12.20 -28.51
N ASP A 424 2.48 -11.62 -27.91
CA ASP A 424 1.09 -12.04 -28.09
C ASP A 424 0.33 -11.21 -29.14
N GLY A 425 0.99 -10.31 -29.87
CA GLY A 425 0.41 -9.48 -30.93
C GLY A 425 -0.65 -8.49 -30.42
N ILE A 426 -0.45 -7.92 -29.22
CA ILE A 426 -1.35 -6.96 -28.59
C ILE A 426 -0.86 -5.54 -28.85
N ASP A 427 -1.75 -4.65 -29.27
CA ASP A 427 -1.45 -3.23 -29.43
C ASP A 427 -1.24 -2.56 -28.07
N PHE A 428 0.00 -2.15 -27.77
CA PHE A 428 0.40 -1.51 -26.52
C PHE A 428 0.17 -0.01 -26.58
N ASN A 429 -0.48 0.55 -25.56
CA ASN A 429 -0.83 1.96 -25.44
C ASN A 429 -0.52 2.43 -24.01
N LEU A 430 0.39 3.37 -23.84
CA LEU A 430 0.82 3.89 -22.54
C LEU A 430 0.46 5.36 -22.39
N ALA A 431 -0.10 5.69 -21.25
CA ALA A 431 -0.24 7.05 -20.72
C ALA A 431 0.51 7.17 -19.39
N SER A 432 1.18 8.29 -19.17
CA SER A 432 1.87 8.64 -17.92
C SER A 432 1.79 10.13 -17.69
N ILE A 433 2.07 10.57 -16.46
CA ILE A 433 2.15 11.99 -16.15
C ILE A 433 3.25 12.61 -17.03
N PRO A 434 2.93 13.67 -17.80
CA PRO A 434 3.90 14.33 -18.66
C PRO A 434 5.06 14.94 -17.85
N SER A 435 6.25 14.98 -18.46
CA SER A 435 7.45 15.56 -17.84
C SER A 435 7.31 17.05 -17.56
N ASP A 436 6.53 17.77 -18.39
CA ASP A 436 6.25 19.20 -18.29
C ASP A 436 5.25 19.57 -17.19
N PHE A 437 4.59 18.60 -16.55
CA PHE A 437 3.76 18.88 -15.38
C PHE A 437 4.64 19.26 -14.20
N SER A 438 4.61 20.53 -13.78
CA SER A 438 5.57 21.13 -12.83
C SER A 438 4.96 21.51 -11.48
N GLU A 439 3.65 21.30 -11.27
CA GLU A 439 3.04 21.56 -9.97
C GLU A 439 3.71 20.77 -8.85
N VAL A 440 3.94 21.43 -7.72
CA VAL A 440 4.59 20.86 -6.54
C VAL A 440 3.56 20.72 -5.43
N ARG A 441 3.46 19.52 -4.89
CA ARG A 441 2.59 19.26 -3.72
C ARG A 441 3.20 19.87 -2.46
N SER A 442 2.40 20.53 -1.64
CA SER A 442 2.81 21.05 -0.33
C SER A 442 2.84 19.97 0.75
N GLU A 443 1.94 18.98 0.64
CA GLU A 443 1.81 17.81 1.49
C GLU A 443 1.22 16.64 0.67
N PRO A 444 1.27 15.39 1.17
CA PRO A 444 0.57 14.28 0.53
C PRO A 444 -0.94 14.57 0.44
N PHE A 445 -1.55 14.26 -0.70
CA PHE A 445 -2.97 14.52 -1.00
C PHE A 445 -3.34 16.02 -0.95
N ASP A 446 -2.42 16.88 -1.41
CA ASP A 446 -2.69 18.32 -1.58
C ASP A 446 -3.79 18.53 -2.63
N PRO A 447 -4.94 19.15 -2.27
CA PRO A 447 -6.05 19.32 -3.21
C PRO A 447 -5.70 20.16 -4.44
N ARG A 448 -4.81 21.16 -4.32
CA ARG A 448 -4.39 21.99 -5.47
C ARG A 448 -3.62 21.14 -6.46
N TYR A 449 -2.65 20.36 -5.96
CA TYR A 449 -1.87 19.44 -6.78
C TYR A 449 -2.76 18.41 -7.47
N MET A 450 -3.66 17.76 -6.71
CA MET A 450 -4.55 16.73 -7.24
C MET A 450 -5.52 17.28 -8.29
N ASN A 451 -6.09 18.48 -8.08
CA ASN A 451 -6.97 19.13 -9.06
C ASN A 451 -6.19 19.49 -10.33
N ALA A 452 -5.02 20.11 -10.21
CA ALA A 452 -4.19 20.47 -11.36
C ALA A 452 -3.77 19.22 -12.16
N LEU A 453 -3.46 18.12 -11.46
CA LEU A 453 -3.07 16.86 -12.09
C LEU A 453 -4.27 16.15 -12.75
N PHE A 454 -5.45 16.21 -12.12
CA PHE A 454 -6.71 15.72 -12.71
C PHE A 454 -7.02 16.49 -13.99
N ASP A 455 -7.01 17.83 -13.93
CA ASP A 455 -7.28 18.69 -15.07
C ASP A 455 -6.28 18.45 -16.20
N ARG A 456 -4.98 18.26 -15.87
CA ARG A 456 -3.97 17.90 -16.87
C ARG A 456 -4.30 16.58 -17.57
N GLY A 457 -4.70 15.54 -16.82
CA GLY A 457 -5.12 14.26 -17.38
C GLY A 457 -6.37 14.40 -18.25
N TYR A 458 -7.35 15.16 -17.77
CA TYR A 458 -8.60 15.44 -18.46
C TYR A 458 -8.37 16.16 -19.80
N ASP A 459 -7.61 17.25 -19.79
CA ASP A 459 -7.35 18.06 -20.99
C ASP A 459 -6.63 17.26 -22.08
N LEU A 460 -5.66 16.43 -21.67
CA LEU A 460 -4.94 15.56 -22.60
C LEU A 460 -5.86 14.56 -23.32
N ALA A 461 -6.91 14.08 -22.66
CA ALA A 461 -7.76 13.02 -23.17
C ALA A 461 -9.13 13.48 -23.69
N SER A 462 -9.57 14.70 -23.37
CA SER A 462 -10.87 15.27 -23.80
C SER A 462 -10.98 15.53 -25.31
N HIS A 463 -9.86 15.46 -26.01
CA HIS A 463 -9.79 15.58 -27.47
C HIS A 463 -9.31 14.27 -28.09
N THR A 464 -8.05 14.22 -28.52
CA THR A 464 -7.42 13.02 -29.07
C THR A 464 -6.13 12.75 -28.31
N TYR A 465 -6.11 11.69 -27.49
CA TYR A 465 -4.90 11.31 -26.76
C TYR A 465 -3.93 10.54 -27.63
N SER A 466 -2.70 11.02 -27.67
CA SER A 466 -1.60 10.33 -28.38
C SER A 466 -0.95 9.29 -27.46
N TRP A 467 -1.43 8.05 -27.55
CA TRP A 467 -0.89 6.93 -26.76
C TRP A 467 0.53 6.58 -27.17
N VAL A 468 1.43 6.52 -26.18
CA VAL A 468 2.80 6.07 -26.39
C VAL A 468 2.82 4.56 -26.66
N LYS A 469 3.55 4.12 -27.69
CA LYS A 469 3.50 2.74 -28.22
C LYS A 469 4.62 1.83 -27.73
N SER A 470 5.50 2.34 -26.86
CA SER A 470 6.63 1.61 -26.28
C SER A 470 6.97 2.16 -24.90
N PRO A 471 7.63 1.38 -24.03
CA PRO A 471 8.25 1.91 -22.81
C PRO A 471 9.39 2.88 -23.17
N PRO A 472 9.83 3.74 -22.21
CA PRO A 472 10.91 4.69 -22.43
C PRO A 472 12.19 3.97 -22.89
N GLY A 473 12.90 4.58 -23.83
CA GLY A 473 14.16 4.04 -24.37
C GLY A 473 14.02 2.85 -25.34
N LEU A 474 12.78 2.40 -25.63
CA LEU A 474 12.48 1.42 -26.68
C LEU A 474 11.69 2.06 -27.85
N GLU A 475 11.80 3.34 -28.03
CA GLU A 475 11.21 4.04 -29.14
C GLU A 475 11.78 3.44 -30.44
N LEU A 476 10.87 2.95 -31.27
CA LEU A 476 11.26 2.47 -32.58
C LEU A 476 11.81 3.67 -33.36
N THR A 477 13.11 3.75 -33.52
CA THR A 477 13.73 4.67 -34.52
C THR A 477 13.01 4.38 -35.84
N PRO A 478 12.46 5.38 -36.55
CA PRO A 478 11.88 5.14 -37.86
C PRO A 478 12.98 4.46 -38.70
N GLN A 479 12.77 3.18 -39.00
CA GLN A 479 13.64 2.53 -40.00
C GLN A 479 13.48 3.38 -41.26
N ALA A 480 14.57 4.04 -41.70
CA ALA A 480 14.62 4.63 -42.98
C ALA A 480 14.22 3.52 -43.98
N ARG A 481 13.08 3.69 -44.63
CA ARG A 481 12.68 2.83 -45.74
C ARG A 481 13.69 3.12 -46.85
N ASN A 482 14.66 2.23 -47.00
CA ASN A 482 15.45 2.12 -48.18
C ASN A 482 14.60 1.58 -49.33
#